data_66cf0da437ecf42a3483007311b2d2b2
#
_entry.id   66cf0da437ecf42a3483007311b2d2b2
#
_cell.length_a   1.000
_cell.length_b   1.000
_cell.length_c   1.000
_cell.angle_alpha   90.00
_cell.angle_beta   90.00
_cell.angle_gamma   90.00
#
_symmetry.space_group_name_H-M   'P 1'
#
loop_
_entity.id
_entity.type
_entity.pdbx_description
1 polymer ?
#
loop_
_entity_poly.entity_id
_entity_poly.type
_entity_poly.pdbx_seq_one_letter_code
_entity_poly.pdbx_strand_id
1 'polypeptide(L)'
;LVGSEMCIRDSPSSVKSSLETLACIFTNKKGKGEYYRRIAVLGDMLELGFSEIQEHVNISKFARLDKIDKIYCVGSRMKKLFDVLPYSKRGFWTETAEEMQHVLVNKLKSGDIIMIKGSLSMGMKTIVNKLKNI
;
A
#
# COMPACT_ATOMS: atom_id res chain seq x y z
N LEU A 1 -6.27 -13.90 5.23
CA LEU A 1 -6.07 -12.60 5.54
C LEU A 1 -5.04 -11.84 4.70
N VAL A 2 -3.96 -12.40 4.33
CA VAL A 2 -2.84 -11.56 4.10
C VAL A 2 -2.03 -11.93 2.90
N GLY A 3 -1.97 -11.05 1.92
CA GLY A 3 -0.87 -11.03 1.01
C GLY A 3 0.05 -9.92 1.44
N SER A 4 1.22 -10.23 1.89
CA SER A 4 2.21 -9.22 2.22
C SER A 4 3.50 -9.51 1.48
N GLU A 5 4.14 -8.46 1.00
CA GLU A 5 5.39 -8.59 0.29
C GLU A 5 6.31 -7.44 0.67
N MET A 6 7.55 -7.77 0.99
CA MET A 6 8.55 -6.78 1.33
C MET A 6 9.78 -7.01 0.48
N CYS A 7 10.30 -5.94 -0.10
CA CYS A 7 11.54 -5.98 -0.84
C CYS A 7 12.64 -5.28 -0.06
N ILE A 8 13.86 -5.79 -0.19
CA ILE A 8 15.03 -5.15 0.40
C ILE A 8 15.25 -3.80 -0.26
N ARG A 9 14.97 -3.72 -1.54
CA ARG A 9 15.19 -2.52 -2.33
C ARG A 9 13.95 -2.19 -3.11
N ASP A 10 13.39 -1.01 -2.88
CA ASP A 10 12.21 -0.56 -3.60
C ASP A 10 12.57 0.43 -4.68
N SER A 11 11.89 0.32 -5.79
CA SER A 11 12.02 1.21 -6.92
C SER A 11 10.63 1.48 -7.47
N PRO A 12 10.46 2.53 -8.28
CA PRO A 12 9.16 2.78 -8.91
C PRO A 12 8.65 1.58 -9.69
N SER A 13 9.52 0.87 -10.41
CA SER A 13 9.11 -0.29 -11.17
C SER A 13 8.70 -1.46 -10.29
N SER A 14 9.36 -1.66 -9.15
CA SER A 14 8.99 -2.77 -8.25
C SER A 14 7.68 -2.47 -7.53
N VAL A 15 7.42 -1.23 -7.17
CA VAL A 15 6.14 -0.83 -6.58
C VAL A 15 5.02 -1.05 -7.58
N LYS A 16 5.24 -0.64 -8.83
CA LYS A 16 4.26 -0.82 -9.89
C LYS A 16 3.96 -2.30 -10.12
N SER A 17 5.00 -3.14 -10.16
CA SER A 17 4.84 -4.58 -10.30
C SER A 17 4.02 -5.17 -9.17
N SER A 18 4.27 -4.74 -7.95
CA SER A 18 3.53 -5.23 -6.79
C SER A 18 2.06 -4.80 -6.85
N LEU A 19 1.81 -3.59 -7.30
CA LEU A 19 0.43 -3.11 -7.48
C LEU A 19 -0.29 -3.91 -8.56
N GLU A 20 0.39 -4.25 -9.64
CA GLU A 20 -0.19 -5.07 -10.69
C GLU A 20 -0.51 -6.47 -10.18
N THR A 21 0.37 -7.05 -9.39
CA THR A 21 0.13 -8.34 -8.77
C THR A 21 -1.11 -8.28 -7.89
N LEU A 22 -1.20 -7.26 -7.05
CA LEU A 22 -2.37 -7.08 -6.19
C LEU A 22 -3.65 -6.91 -6.99
N ALA A 23 -3.59 -6.11 -8.05
CA ALA A 23 -4.76 -5.85 -8.90
C ALA A 23 -5.24 -7.10 -9.62
N CYS A 24 -4.34 -8.05 -9.86
CA CYS A 24 -4.66 -9.28 -10.59
C CYS A 24 -5.05 -10.44 -9.68
N ILE A 25 -4.90 -10.30 -8.37
CA ILE A 25 -5.28 -11.39 -7.46
C ILE A 25 -6.77 -11.65 -7.60
N PHE A 26 -7.09 -12.91 -7.86
CA PHE A 26 -8.48 -13.33 -7.93
C PHE A 26 -9.07 -13.32 -6.53
N THR A 27 -10.11 -12.54 -6.35
CA THR A 27 -10.81 -12.50 -5.07
C THR A 27 -12.12 -13.25 -5.21
N ASN A 28 -12.25 -14.35 -4.48
CA ASN A 28 -13.49 -15.08 -4.46
C ASN A 28 -14.56 -14.23 -3.80
N LYS A 29 -15.77 -14.36 -4.29
CA LYS A 29 -16.90 -13.71 -3.65
C LYS A 29 -17.08 -14.35 -2.28
N LYS A 30 -17.24 -13.48 -1.30
CA LYS A 30 -17.55 -13.88 0.04
C LYS A 30 -19.06 -13.87 0.18
N GLY A 31 -19.71 -15.00 -0.20
CA GLY A 31 -21.16 -15.05 -0.16
C GLY A 31 -21.76 -14.05 -1.13
N LYS A 32 -22.94 -13.62 -0.91
CA LYS A 32 -23.83 -12.82 -1.74
C LYS A 32 -23.25 -11.62 -2.51
N GLY A 33 -22.23 -11.84 -3.36
CA GLY A 33 -21.66 -10.79 -4.18
C GLY A 33 -20.59 -9.96 -3.52
N GLU A 34 -20.19 -10.30 -2.30
CA GLU A 34 -19.12 -9.59 -1.62
C GLU A 34 -17.75 -10.04 -2.11
N TYR A 35 -16.82 -9.08 -2.21
CA TYR A 35 -15.45 -9.33 -2.61
C TYR A 35 -14.53 -8.95 -1.48
N TYR A 36 -13.41 -9.64 -1.38
CA TYR A 36 -12.36 -9.23 -0.46
C TYR A 36 -11.72 -7.96 -1.00
N ARG A 37 -11.43 -7.02 -0.10
CA ARG A 37 -10.81 -5.77 -0.49
C ARG A 37 -9.33 -5.98 -0.77
N ARG A 38 -8.82 -5.22 -1.72
CA ARG A 38 -7.38 -5.18 -2.04
C ARG A 38 -6.83 -3.89 -1.47
N ILE A 39 -5.91 -4.03 -0.54
CA ILE A 39 -5.36 -2.92 0.23
C ILE A 39 -3.86 -2.82 -0.06
N ALA A 40 -3.41 -1.64 -0.45
CA ALA A 40 -1.99 -1.37 -0.62
C ALA A 40 -1.50 -0.46 0.52
N VAL A 41 -0.38 -0.82 1.12
CA VAL A 41 0.28 -0.01 2.15
C VAL A 41 1.66 0.32 1.61
N LEU A 42 1.89 1.58 1.28
CA LEU A 42 3.08 2.01 0.58
C LEU A 42 3.90 2.97 1.44
N GLY A 43 5.19 2.66 1.59
CA GLY A 43 6.13 3.54 2.25
C GLY A 43 7.04 4.24 1.25
N ASP A 44 7.70 5.29 1.70
CA ASP A 44 8.57 6.08 0.85
C ASP A 44 9.58 5.22 0.09
N MET A 45 9.78 5.56 -1.18
CA MET A 45 10.91 5.06 -1.95
C MET A 45 12.05 6.04 -1.77
N LEU A 46 13.20 5.56 -1.32
CA LEU A 46 14.34 6.41 -1.01
C LEU A 46 15.36 6.39 -2.13
N GLU A 47 16.24 7.39 -2.13
CA GLU A 47 17.38 7.47 -3.06
C GLU A 47 16.98 7.59 -4.53
N LEU A 48 15.88 8.26 -4.83
CA LEU A 48 15.44 8.47 -6.22
C LEU A 48 15.96 9.75 -6.85
N GLY A 49 16.62 10.62 -6.08
CA GLY A 49 17.17 11.86 -6.62
C GLY A 49 16.12 12.85 -7.06
N PHE A 50 16.37 13.52 -8.19
CA PHE A 50 15.52 14.60 -8.67
C PHE A 50 14.10 14.18 -9.02
N SER A 51 13.90 12.93 -9.40
CA SER A 51 12.57 12.45 -9.79
C SER A 51 11.74 11.96 -8.62
N GLU A 52 12.24 12.12 -7.42
CA GLU A 52 11.65 11.55 -6.21
C GLU A 52 10.14 11.83 -6.09
N ILE A 53 9.76 13.10 -6.09
CA ILE A 53 8.35 13.46 -5.93
C ILE A 53 7.52 12.97 -7.10
N GLN A 54 8.01 13.14 -8.31
CA GLN A 54 7.28 12.74 -9.50
C GLN A 54 7.04 11.22 -9.53
N GLU A 55 8.03 10.45 -9.11
CA GLU A 55 7.88 9.00 -9.08
C GLU A 55 6.83 8.55 -8.08
N HIS A 56 6.75 9.21 -6.93
CA HIS A 56 5.71 8.90 -5.95
C HIS A 56 4.34 9.29 -6.49
N VAL A 57 4.22 10.48 -7.07
CA VAL A 57 2.95 10.96 -7.63
C VAL A 57 2.50 10.10 -8.80
N ASN A 58 3.42 9.59 -9.59
CA ASN A 58 3.09 8.77 -10.75
C ASN A 58 2.37 7.48 -10.40
N ILE A 59 2.46 7.02 -9.17
CA ILE A 59 1.72 5.84 -8.73
C ILE A 59 0.21 6.07 -8.89
N SER A 60 -0.25 7.32 -8.72
CA SER A 60 -1.66 7.66 -8.88
C SER A 60 -2.16 7.42 -10.31
N LYS A 61 -1.25 7.33 -11.27
CA LYS A 61 -1.57 7.12 -12.68
C LYS A 61 -1.55 5.65 -13.08
N PHE A 62 -1.41 4.75 -12.11
CA PHE A 62 -1.43 3.32 -12.37
C PHE A 62 -2.74 2.95 -13.06
N ALA A 63 -2.63 2.28 -14.22
CA ALA A 63 -3.79 2.03 -15.09
C ALA A 63 -4.88 1.19 -14.42
N ARG A 64 -4.49 0.34 -13.48
CA ARG A 64 -5.45 -0.54 -12.81
C ARG A 64 -5.72 -0.13 -11.37
N LEU A 65 -5.58 1.16 -11.10
CA LEU A 65 -5.84 1.69 -9.76
C LEU A 65 -7.27 1.40 -9.30
N ASP A 66 -8.20 1.33 -10.23
CA ASP A 66 -9.59 1.02 -9.93
C ASP A 66 -9.77 -0.35 -9.27
N LYS A 67 -8.80 -1.26 -9.44
CA LYS A 67 -8.83 -2.58 -8.82
C LYS A 67 -8.32 -2.59 -7.38
N ILE A 68 -7.71 -1.51 -6.94
CA ILE A 68 -7.21 -1.37 -5.57
C ILE A 68 -8.26 -0.60 -4.78
N ASP A 69 -8.69 -1.16 -3.67
CA ASP A 69 -9.78 -0.54 -2.89
C ASP A 69 -9.30 0.63 -2.04
N LYS A 70 -8.19 0.47 -1.35
CA LYS A 70 -7.64 1.53 -0.52
C LYS A 70 -6.13 1.52 -0.56
N ILE A 71 -5.56 2.72 -0.50
CA ILE A 71 -4.12 2.91 -0.47
C ILE A 71 -3.76 3.69 0.78
N TYR A 72 -2.91 3.10 1.61
CA TYR A 72 -2.38 3.71 2.82
C TYR A 72 -0.94 4.12 2.53
N CYS A 73 -0.55 5.28 3.00
CA CYS A 73 0.75 5.86 2.66
C CYS A 73 1.53 6.20 3.91
N VAL A 74 2.82 5.88 3.91
CA VAL A 74 3.73 6.12 5.02
C VAL A 74 4.91 6.96 4.54
N GLY A 75 5.15 8.08 5.20
CA GLY A 75 6.30 8.92 4.93
C GLY A 75 5.97 10.20 4.19
N SER A 76 6.89 11.16 4.26
CA SER A 76 6.67 12.49 3.70
C SER A 76 6.58 12.48 2.17
N ARG A 77 7.31 11.58 1.51
CA ARG A 77 7.27 11.48 0.05
C ARG A 77 5.94 10.89 -0.40
N MET A 78 5.47 9.88 0.30
CA MET A 78 4.16 9.27 0.00
C MET A 78 3.00 10.20 0.28
N LYS A 79 3.20 11.24 1.09
CA LYS A 79 2.19 12.25 1.30
C LYS A 79 1.79 12.90 -0.02
N LYS A 80 2.76 13.10 -0.91
CA LYS A 80 2.51 13.70 -2.23
C LYS A 80 1.61 12.81 -3.08
N LEU A 81 1.80 11.51 -3.00
CA LEU A 81 0.90 10.56 -3.66
C LEU A 81 -0.48 10.61 -3.03
N PHE A 82 -0.52 10.57 -1.70
CA PHE A 82 -1.80 10.55 -0.97
C PHE A 82 -2.66 11.75 -1.36
N ASP A 83 -2.04 12.92 -1.49
CA ASP A 83 -2.75 14.15 -1.80
C ASP A 83 -3.37 14.18 -3.20
N VAL A 84 -2.85 13.37 -4.13
CA VAL A 84 -3.37 13.31 -5.51
C VAL A 84 -4.24 12.09 -5.77
N LEU A 85 -4.37 11.18 -4.82
CA LEU A 85 -5.25 10.03 -4.98
C LEU A 85 -6.71 10.45 -4.96
N PRO A 86 -7.58 9.76 -5.72
CA PRO A 86 -9.02 9.98 -5.59
C PRO A 86 -9.46 9.67 -4.16
N TYR A 87 -10.40 10.46 -3.65
CA TYR A 87 -10.89 10.28 -2.28
C TYR A 87 -11.32 8.85 -1.99
N SER A 88 -11.98 8.22 -2.94
CA SER A 88 -12.46 6.85 -2.77
C SER A 88 -11.33 5.84 -2.57
N LYS A 89 -10.10 6.18 -2.98
CA LYS A 89 -8.94 5.30 -2.87
C LYS A 89 -8.09 5.59 -1.64
N ARG A 90 -8.31 6.71 -0.96
CA ARG A 90 -7.48 7.10 0.18
C ARG A 90 -7.82 6.27 1.40
N GLY A 91 -6.81 5.56 1.92
CA GLY A 91 -6.93 4.94 3.24
C GLY A 91 -6.59 5.94 4.33
N PHE A 92 -5.32 6.06 4.62
CA PHE A 92 -4.83 7.02 5.58
C PHE A 92 -3.35 7.28 5.31
N TRP A 93 -2.85 8.40 5.79
CA TRP A 93 -1.43 8.72 5.69
C TRP A 93 -0.86 8.89 7.11
N THR A 94 0.33 8.35 7.33
CA THR A 94 1.08 8.62 8.56
C THR A 94 2.53 8.90 8.21
N GLU A 95 3.23 9.56 9.10
CA GLU A 95 4.63 9.86 8.87
C GLU A 95 5.51 8.64 9.08
N THR A 96 5.13 7.76 10.02
CA THR A 96 5.94 6.59 10.38
C THR A 96 5.16 5.30 10.23
N ALA A 97 5.92 4.21 10.07
CA ALA A 97 5.32 2.87 10.00
C ALA A 97 4.68 2.48 11.34
N GLU A 98 5.26 2.93 12.44
CA GLU A 98 4.70 2.64 13.76
C GLU A 98 3.29 3.22 13.91
N GLU A 99 3.10 4.47 13.48
CA GLU A 99 1.78 5.07 13.49
C GLU A 99 0.82 4.31 12.57
N MET A 100 1.31 3.90 11.41
CA MET A 100 0.47 3.20 10.43
C MET A 100 -0.03 1.86 10.97
N GLN A 101 0.78 1.13 11.72
CA GLN A 101 0.30 -0.14 12.24
C GLN A 101 -0.88 0.04 13.19
N HIS A 102 -0.90 1.11 13.95
CA HIS A 102 -2.04 1.41 14.82
C HIS A 102 -3.30 1.75 14.01
N VAL A 103 -3.12 2.50 12.94
CA VAL A 103 -4.22 2.83 12.03
C VAL A 103 -4.81 1.57 11.40
N LEU A 104 -3.93 0.71 10.89
CA LEU A 104 -4.36 -0.49 10.17
C LEU A 104 -5.13 -1.47 11.05
N VAL A 105 -4.73 -1.62 12.30
CA VAL A 105 -5.43 -2.50 13.23
C VAL A 105 -6.91 -2.15 13.31
N ASN A 106 -7.22 -0.86 13.25
CA ASN A 106 -8.60 -0.38 13.37
C ASN A 106 -9.34 -0.29 12.03
N LYS A 107 -8.62 -0.27 10.92
CA LYS A 107 -9.23 -0.05 9.60
C LYS A 107 -9.39 -1.31 8.77
N LEU A 108 -8.57 -2.31 9.02
CA LEU A 108 -8.62 -3.54 8.23
C LEU A 108 -9.77 -4.43 8.66
N LYS A 109 -10.28 -5.19 7.71
CA LYS A 109 -11.39 -6.10 7.90
C LYS A 109 -10.95 -7.52 7.57
N SER A 110 -11.67 -8.48 8.15
CA SER A 110 -11.44 -9.87 7.84
C SER A 110 -11.60 -10.12 6.33
N GLY A 111 -10.65 -10.82 5.76
CA GLY A 111 -10.66 -11.12 4.33
C GLY A 111 -9.90 -10.11 3.47
N ASP A 112 -9.44 -9.00 4.05
CA ASP A 112 -8.65 -8.04 3.28
C ASP A 112 -7.37 -8.68 2.76
N ILE A 113 -7.04 -8.38 1.52
CA ILE A 113 -5.78 -8.79 0.90
C ILE A 113 -4.86 -7.59 0.93
N ILE A 114 -3.73 -7.73 1.57
CA ILE A 114 -2.87 -6.58 1.87
C ILE A 114 -1.50 -6.77 1.22
N MET A 115 -1.06 -5.76 0.49
CA MET A 115 0.29 -5.69 -0.05
C MET A 115 1.02 -4.56 0.65
N ILE A 116 2.18 -4.84 1.19
CA ILE A 116 2.98 -3.86 1.92
C ILE A 116 4.32 -3.69 1.20
N LYS A 117 4.65 -2.46 0.86
CA LYS A 117 5.86 -2.14 0.10
C LYS A 117 6.44 -0.83 0.57
N GLY A 118 7.75 -0.79 0.71
CA GLY A 118 8.46 0.43 1.11
C GLY A 118 9.93 0.14 1.32
N SER A 119 10.74 1.18 1.33
CA SER A 119 12.18 1.02 1.58
C SER A 119 12.41 0.37 2.93
N LEU A 120 13.44 -0.44 3.02
CA LEU A 120 13.78 -1.17 4.24
C LEU A 120 13.88 -0.23 5.44
N SER A 121 14.50 0.93 5.26
CA SER A 121 14.68 1.90 6.34
C SER A 121 13.37 2.55 6.81
N MET A 122 12.29 2.37 6.09
CA MET A 122 10.98 2.90 6.49
C MET A 122 10.31 2.04 7.59
N GLY A 123 10.87 0.89 7.89
CA GLY A 123 10.33 0.04 8.96
C GLY A 123 9.04 -0.67 8.62
N MET A 124 8.76 -0.83 7.34
CA MET A 124 7.51 -1.47 6.91
C MET A 124 7.39 -2.91 7.40
N LYS A 125 8.52 -3.55 7.70
CA LYS A 125 8.53 -4.91 8.23
C LYS A 125 7.80 -5.00 9.57
N THR A 126 7.82 -3.94 10.37
CA THR A 126 7.08 -3.96 11.64
C THR A 126 5.58 -4.04 11.42
N ILE A 127 5.10 -3.42 10.34
CA ILE A 127 3.69 -3.52 9.98
C ILE A 127 3.35 -4.97 9.61
N VAL A 128 4.20 -5.59 8.79
CA VAL A 128 3.99 -6.99 8.39
C VAL A 128 3.91 -7.89 9.63
N ASN A 129 4.86 -7.73 10.54
CA ASN A 129 4.91 -8.55 11.75
C ASN A 129 3.69 -8.33 12.63
N LYS A 130 3.25 -7.08 12.77
CA LYS A 130 2.07 -6.75 13.57
C LYS A 130 0.81 -7.42 13.00
N LEU A 131 0.65 -7.34 11.69
CA LEU A 131 -0.54 -7.89 11.04
C LEU A 131 -0.57 -9.42 11.07
N LYS A 132 0.60 -10.07 11.04
CA LYS A 132 0.66 -11.53 11.13
C LYS A 132 0.21 -12.06 12.48
N ASN A 133 0.25 -11.22 13.50
CA ASN A 133 -0.08 -11.63 14.87
C ASN A 133 -1.49 -11.25 15.30
N ILE A 134 -2.30 -10.84 14.36
CA ILE A 134 -3.69 -10.49 14.64
C ILE A 134 -4.62 -11.71 14.51
#